data_c7e62a9ea6db45783ba12285cd61e843
#
_entry.id   c7e62a9ea6db45783ba12285cd61e843
#
_cell.length_a   1.000
_cell.length_b   1.000
_cell.length_c   1.000
_cell.angle_alpha   90.00
_cell.angle_beta   90.00
_cell.angle_gamma   90.00
#
_symmetry.space_group_name_H-M   'P 1'
#
loop_
_entity.id
_entity.type
_entity.pdbx_description
1 polymer ?
#
loop_
_entity_poly.entity_id
_entity_poly.type
_entity_poly.pdbx_seq_one_letter_code
_entity_poly.pdbx_strand_id
1 'polypeptide(L)'
;MIYGAITNSWRQHLEQRDLVDLIQEAEKRGAGHVELRQTCLGNCESGEGKEWRPNLEGLQRVVDSFPNLSFDLAMAWPCLSETADPLGDQFQAALAGAKIVGRGYPHLRLVDPTPFDGAWEQVSDLPAEAVSISELAREASKQGVTLSMENSGQPLRSMALLVRQARSLLSQEEGNYLGLCPDPTNQLRRFPDSDPLDELEALPLDMIKIVHFKQSRDGKPYRSVDIGDIDCGEMLRGLENKGYVGAAIMEIPPDPDVFDNLSESFDFLYRASKE
;
A
#
# COMPACT_ATOMS: atom_id res chain seq x y z
N MET A 1 3.26 15.89 -1.41
CA MET A 1 2.78 14.55 -0.97
C MET A 1 1.57 14.66 -0.07
N ILE A 2 0.70 13.64 -0.01
CA ILE A 2 -0.44 13.59 0.92
C ILE A 2 -0.10 12.58 2.01
N TYR A 3 0.03 13.03 3.26
CA TYR A 3 0.28 12.12 4.37
C TYR A 3 -0.98 11.35 4.70
N GLY A 4 -0.84 10.04 4.85
CA GLY A 4 -1.95 9.12 5.06
C GLY A 4 -1.70 8.11 6.16
N ALA A 5 -2.75 7.41 6.52
CA ALA A 5 -2.75 6.34 7.50
C ALA A 5 -3.40 5.08 6.92
N ILE A 6 -3.22 3.94 7.58
CA ILE A 6 -3.80 2.67 7.16
C ILE A 6 -4.56 2.00 8.30
N THR A 7 -5.68 1.38 7.98
CA THR A 7 -6.61 0.86 9.01
C THR A 7 -6.05 -0.32 9.83
N ASN A 8 -5.07 -1.09 9.32
CA ASN A 8 -4.44 -2.14 10.12
C ASN A 8 -3.62 -1.61 11.30
N SER A 9 -3.17 -0.35 11.27
CA SER A 9 -2.47 0.28 12.39
C SER A 9 -3.36 0.45 13.62
N TRP A 10 -4.66 0.61 13.43
CA TRP A 10 -5.62 0.76 14.54
C TRP A 10 -6.60 -0.40 14.70
N ARG A 11 -6.29 -1.58 14.14
CA ARG A 11 -7.17 -2.75 14.18
C ARG A 11 -7.63 -3.14 15.59
N GLN A 12 -6.81 -2.90 16.63
CA GLN A 12 -7.18 -3.17 18.03
C GLN A 12 -8.34 -2.30 18.53
N HIS A 13 -8.52 -1.12 17.94
CA HIS A 13 -9.60 -0.20 18.31
C HIS A 13 -10.93 -0.54 17.64
N LEU A 14 -10.92 -1.32 16.52
CA LEU A 14 -12.14 -1.74 15.82
C LEU A 14 -13.07 -2.63 16.64
N GLU A 15 -12.55 -3.27 17.70
CA GLU A 15 -13.38 -4.04 18.63
C GLU A 15 -14.32 -3.17 19.50
N GLN A 16 -13.99 -1.88 19.66
CA GLN A 16 -14.66 -0.96 20.57
C GLN A 16 -15.18 0.31 19.91
N ARG A 17 -14.75 0.61 18.69
CA ARG A 17 -15.07 1.84 17.97
C ARG A 17 -15.41 1.54 16.51
N ASP A 18 -16.30 2.34 15.94
CA ASP A 18 -16.64 2.25 14.53
C ASP A 18 -15.51 2.77 13.64
N LEU A 19 -15.43 2.24 12.41
CA LEU A 19 -14.43 2.67 11.41
C LEU A 19 -14.48 4.18 11.15
N VAL A 20 -15.68 4.77 11.10
CA VAL A 20 -15.88 6.22 10.90
C VAL A 20 -15.22 7.03 12.02
N ASP A 21 -15.37 6.61 13.29
CA ASP A 21 -14.74 7.29 14.42
C ASP A 21 -13.21 7.23 14.37
N LEU A 22 -12.64 6.11 13.91
CA LEU A 22 -11.20 5.92 13.81
C LEU A 22 -10.63 6.75 12.65
N ILE A 23 -11.32 6.81 11.51
CA ILE A 23 -10.94 7.67 10.37
C ILE A 23 -11.01 9.15 10.78
N GLN A 24 -12.06 9.56 11.51
CA GLN A 24 -12.17 10.92 12.01
C GLN A 24 -11.00 11.29 12.94
N GLU A 25 -10.55 10.34 13.77
CA GLU A 25 -9.41 10.56 14.63
C GLU A 25 -8.11 10.73 13.82
N ALA A 26 -7.89 9.91 12.78
CA ALA A 26 -6.75 10.05 11.89
C ALA A 26 -6.78 11.40 11.13
N GLU A 27 -7.95 11.84 10.63
CA GLU A 27 -8.15 13.14 9.98
C GLU A 27 -7.80 14.29 10.93
N LYS A 28 -8.26 14.25 12.18
CA LYS A 28 -7.93 15.26 13.22
C LYS A 28 -6.43 15.34 13.49
N ARG A 29 -5.70 14.24 13.31
CA ARG A 29 -4.24 14.18 13.46
C ARG A 29 -3.48 14.62 12.21
N GLY A 30 -4.18 14.95 11.11
CA GLY A 30 -3.58 15.49 9.90
C GLY A 30 -3.51 14.53 8.72
N ALA A 31 -4.13 13.34 8.80
CA ALA A 31 -4.23 12.46 7.65
C ALA A 31 -5.08 13.11 6.55
N GLY A 32 -4.53 13.17 5.34
CA GLY A 32 -5.23 13.57 4.11
C GLY A 32 -5.63 12.38 3.24
N HIS A 33 -5.18 11.18 3.60
CA HIS A 33 -5.48 9.93 2.93
C HIS A 33 -5.64 8.78 3.94
N VAL A 34 -6.55 7.84 3.65
CA VAL A 34 -6.68 6.61 4.45
C VAL A 34 -6.72 5.39 3.54
N GLU A 35 -5.74 4.52 3.68
CA GLU A 35 -5.71 3.21 3.05
C GLU A 35 -6.58 2.24 3.84
N LEU A 36 -7.66 1.77 3.22
CA LEU A 36 -8.64 0.85 3.79
C LEU A 36 -8.17 -0.60 3.60
N ARG A 37 -7.61 -1.20 4.64
CA ARG A 37 -7.00 -2.53 4.59
C ARG A 37 -8.03 -3.64 4.85
N GLN A 38 -8.10 -4.63 3.94
CA GLN A 38 -8.83 -5.89 4.14
C GLN A 38 -8.61 -6.46 5.54
N THR A 39 -9.65 -6.98 6.16
CA THR A 39 -9.70 -7.49 7.55
C THR A 39 -9.55 -6.42 8.64
N CYS A 40 -9.61 -5.13 8.25
CA CYS A 40 -9.53 -3.99 9.15
C CYS A 40 -10.56 -2.91 8.79
N LEU A 41 -11.75 -3.33 8.31
CA LEU A 41 -12.85 -2.44 7.90
C LEU A 41 -14.08 -2.55 8.83
N GLY A 42 -13.98 -3.35 9.90
CA GLY A 42 -15.09 -3.56 10.84
C GLY A 42 -16.35 -4.07 10.12
N ASN A 43 -17.48 -3.38 10.30
CA ASN A 43 -18.76 -3.75 9.68
C ASN A 43 -18.86 -3.41 8.17
N CYS A 44 -17.81 -2.81 7.61
CA CYS A 44 -17.71 -2.53 6.17
C CYS A 44 -17.12 -3.70 5.37
N GLU A 45 -16.98 -4.88 5.96
CA GLU A 45 -16.54 -6.10 5.29
C GLU A 45 -17.19 -7.34 5.90
N SER A 46 -17.09 -8.48 5.21
CA SER A 46 -17.54 -9.78 5.68
C SER A 46 -16.72 -10.91 5.10
N GLY A 47 -16.76 -12.07 5.73
CA GLY A 47 -16.01 -13.25 5.32
C GLY A 47 -14.51 -13.14 5.58
N GLU A 48 -13.80 -14.22 5.32
CA GLU A 48 -12.34 -14.32 5.48
C GLU A 48 -11.72 -15.04 4.28
N GLY A 49 -10.41 -14.86 4.06
CA GLY A 49 -9.69 -15.52 2.98
C GLY A 49 -10.37 -15.29 1.62
N LYS A 50 -10.66 -16.37 0.90
CA LYS A 50 -11.31 -16.32 -0.43
C LYS A 50 -12.77 -15.83 -0.37
N GLU A 51 -13.41 -15.95 0.78
CA GLU A 51 -14.80 -15.50 1.00
C GLU A 51 -14.89 -14.03 1.46
N TRP A 52 -13.76 -13.35 1.63
CA TRP A 52 -13.77 -11.94 1.99
C TRP A 52 -14.47 -11.08 0.92
N ARG A 53 -15.36 -10.21 1.38
CA ARG A 53 -16.07 -9.23 0.54
C ARG A 53 -16.18 -7.89 1.25
N PRO A 54 -15.88 -6.76 0.58
CA PRO A 54 -16.21 -5.44 1.10
C PRO A 54 -17.73 -5.21 1.05
N ASN A 55 -18.26 -4.55 2.05
CA ASN A 55 -19.62 -4.05 2.05
C ASN A 55 -19.66 -2.69 1.34
N LEU A 56 -20.07 -2.69 0.07
CA LEU A 56 -20.02 -1.50 -0.78
C LEU A 56 -20.86 -0.34 -0.25
N GLU A 57 -22.04 -0.61 0.32
CA GLU A 57 -22.89 0.43 0.93
C GLU A 57 -22.24 1.01 2.19
N GLY A 58 -21.59 0.15 3.00
CA GLY A 58 -20.82 0.56 4.16
C GLY A 58 -19.66 1.48 3.77
N LEU A 59 -18.86 1.05 2.77
CA LEU A 59 -17.75 1.84 2.25
C LEU A 59 -18.22 3.18 1.65
N GLN A 60 -19.34 3.20 0.93
CA GLN A 60 -19.91 4.44 0.39
C GLN A 60 -20.24 5.41 1.51
N ARG A 61 -20.90 4.96 2.60
CA ARG A 61 -21.21 5.81 3.76
C ARG A 61 -19.94 6.35 4.43
N VAL A 62 -18.91 5.52 4.55
CA VAL A 62 -17.60 5.96 5.09
C VAL A 62 -17.05 7.11 4.24
N VAL A 63 -16.94 6.91 2.94
CA VAL A 63 -16.39 7.91 2.01
C VAL A 63 -17.20 9.20 2.01
N ASP A 64 -18.54 9.11 2.03
CA ASP A 64 -19.44 10.26 2.06
C ASP A 64 -19.32 11.08 3.35
N SER A 65 -18.92 10.45 4.45
CA SER A 65 -18.66 11.12 5.73
C SER A 65 -17.40 11.99 5.71
N PHE A 66 -16.46 11.77 4.76
CA PHE A 66 -15.17 12.44 4.69
C PHE A 66 -14.90 13.04 3.30
N PRO A 67 -15.58 14.13 2.93
CA PRO A 67 -15.48 14.71 1.59
C PRO A 67 -14.08 15.24 1.22
N ASN A 68 -13.26 15.54 2.23
CA ASN A 68 -11.92 16.10 2.05
C ASN A 68 -10.79 15.05 2.12
N LEU A 69 -11.09 13.81 2.53
CA LEU A 69 -10.13 12.72 2.53
C LEU A 69 -10.13 12.00 1.18
N SER A 70 -8.97 11.54 0.77
CA SER A 70 -8.82 10.54 -0.27
C SER A 70 -8.67 9.14 0.35
N PHE A 71 -9.06 8.13 -0.42
CA PHE A 71 -9.05 6.75 0.02
C PHE A 71 -8.55 5.83 -1.08
N ASP A 72 -7.97 4.71 -0.67
CA ASP A 72 -7.79 3.53 -1.51
C ASP A 72 -8.11 2.26 -0.74
N LEU A 73 -8.09 1.13 -1.43
CA LEU A 73 -8.31 -0.18 -0.84
C LEU A 73 -7.03 -1.01 -0.91
N ALA A 74 -6.75 -1.75 0.16
CA ALA A 74 -5.59 -2.62 0.24
C ALA A 74 -5.99 -4.06 0.57
N MET A 75 -5.42 -5.01 -0.15
CA MET A 75 -5.70 -6.44 0.00
C MET A 75 -4.42 -7.26 0.13
N ALA A 76 -4.36 -8.17 1.12
CA ALA A 76 -3.40 -9.26 1.13
C ALA A 76 -3.98 -10.43 0.36
N TRP A 77 -3.27 -10.85 -0.67
CA TRP A 77 -3.72 -11.91 -1.55
C TRP A 77 -2.51 -12.65 -2.14
N PRO A 78 -2.48 -13.98 -2.19
CA PRO A 78 -1.34 -14.76 -2.67
C PRO A 78 -1.20 -14.70 -4.20
N CYS A 79 -1.16 -13.48 -4.77
CA CYS A 79 -1.19 -13.24 -6.21
C CYS A 79 0.14 -13.46 -6.93
N LEU A 80 1.24 -13.63 -6.18
CA LEU A 80 2.57 -13.98 -6.71
C LEU A 80 2.94 -15.43 -6.42
N SER A 81 2.33 -16.05 -5.42
CA SER A 81 2.57 -17.42 -4.97
C SER A 81 1.50 -18.41 -5.44
N GLU A 82 0.36 -17.92 -5.89
CA GLU A 82 -0.71 -18.72 -6.51
C GLU A 82 -1.15 -18.05 -7.82
N THR A 83 -1.61 -18.85 -8.79
CA THR A 83 -2.21 -18.30 -10.02
C THR A 83 -3.46 -17.51 -9.67
N ALA A 84 -3.40 -16.21 -9.90
CA ALA A 84 -4.51 -15.32 -9.62
C ALA A 84 -5.55 -15.34 -10.77
N ASP A 85 -6.83 -15.46 -10.40
CA ASP A 85 -7.93 -15.37 -11.36
C ASP A 85 -8.44 -13.92 -11.45
N PRO A 86 -8.25 -13.22 -12.58
CA PRO A 86 -8.72 -11.85 -12.74
C PRO A 86 -10.26 -11.73 -12.73
N LEU A 87 -10.98 -12.81 -13.00
CA LEU A 87 -12.45 -12.86 -12.95
C LEU A 87 -12.97 -13.49 -11.66
N GLY A 88 -12.09 -13.89 -10.75
CA GLY A 88 -12.45 -14.47 -9.47
C GLY A 88 -13.22 -13.49 -8.58
N ASP A 89 -14.24 -13.99 -7.90
CA ASP A 89 -15.19 -13.20 -7.10
C ASP A 89 -14.50 -12.28 -6.07
N GLN A 90 -13.41 -12.73 -5.46
CA GLN A 90 -12.69 -11.94 -4.46
C GLN A 90 -12.03 -10.72 -5.09
N PHE A 91 -11.35 -10.89 -6.22
CA PHE A 91 -10.69 -9.81 -6.93
C PHE A 91 -11.70 -8.82 -7.51
N GLN A 92 -12.79 -9.33 -8.12
CA GLN A 92 -13.87 -8.49 -8.65
C GLN A 92 -14.54 -7.66 -7.54
N ALA A 93 -14.77 -8.26 -6.36
CA ALA A 93 -15.31 -7.55 -5.21
C ALA A 93 -14.35 -6.48 -4.70
N ALA A 94 -13.03 -6.75 -4.69
CA ALA A 94 -12.01 -5.76 -4.32
C ALA A 94 -11.96 -4.59 -5.32
N LEU A 95 -12.04 -4.86 -6.63
CA LEU A 95 -12.12 -3.81 -7.66
C LEU A 95 -13.38 -2.94 -7.46
N ALA A 96 -14.53 -3.56 -7.18
CA ALA A 96 -15.76 -2.83 -6.89
C ALA A 96 -15.61 -1.94 -5.65
N GLY A 97 -14.99 -2.45 -4.58
CA GLY A 97 -14.67 -1.68 -3.38
C GLY A 97 -13.73 -0.51 -3.67
N ALA A 98 -12.65 -0.74 -4.42
CA ALA A 98 -11.70 0.30 -4.79
C ALA A 98 -12.36 1.43 -5.62
N LYS A 99 -13.30 1.09 -6.49
CA LYS A 99 -14.09 2.10 -7.26
C LYS A 99 -14.97 2.96 -6.37
N ILE A 100 -15.57 2.37 -5.34
CA ILE A 100 -16.40 3.11 -4.37
C ILE A 100 -15.53 4.09 -3.58
N VAL A 101 -14.40 3.61 -3.04
CA VAL A 101 -13.60 4.44 -2.13
C VAL A 101 -12.72 5.45 -2.85
N GLY A 102 -12.19 5.10 -4.03
CA GLY A 102 -11.21 5.90 -4.77
C GLY A 102 -11.77 7.12 -5.50
N ARG A 103 -13.11 7.32 -5.52
CA ARG A 103 -13.77 8.48 -6.17
C ARG A 103 -13.21 8.79 -7.57
N GLY A 104 -12.33 9.79 -7.69
CA GLY A 104 -11.70 10.20 -8.95
C GLY A 104 -10.44 9.44 -9.34
N TYR A 105 -9.87 8.65 -8.42
CA TYR A 105 -8.67 7.84 -8.65
C TYR A 105 -8.77 6.48 -7.94
N PRO A 106 -9.57 5.54 -8.49
CA PRO A 106 -9.70 4.22 -7.92
C PRO A 106 -8.35 3.49 -7.89
N HIS A 107 -7.98 3.02 -6.70
CA HIS A 107 -6.71 2.33 -6.48
C HIS A 107 -6.90 1.12 -5.57
N LEU A 108 -6.28 0.00 -5.95
CA LEU A 108 -6.21 -1.23 -5.18
C LEU A 108 -4.73 -1.61 -4.98
N ARG A 109 -4.26 -1.57 -3.76
CA ARG A 109 -2.95 -2.08 -3.41
C ARG A 109 -3.02 -3.56 -3.09
N LEU A 110 -2.15 -4.36 -3.69
CA LEU A 110 -1.99 -5.79 -3.45
C LEU A 110 -0.66 -6.07 -2.75
N VAL A 111 -0.67 -6.96 -1.77
CA VAL A 111 0.53 -7.55 -1.18
C VAL A 111 0.37 -9.07 -1.13
N ASP A 112 1.37 -9.80 -1.59
CA ASP A 112 1.41 -11.24 -1.36
C ASP A 112 2.04 -11.52 0.01
N PRO A 113 1.28 -12.10 0.96
CA PRO A 113 1.78 -12.35 2.31
C PRO A 113 2.73 -13.54 2.38
N THR A 114 2.85 -14.32 1.30
CA THR A 114 3.70 -15.51 1.26
C THR A 114 5.17 -15.10 1.24
N PRO A 115 6.02 -15.67 2.10
CA PRO A 115 7.45 -15.42 2.03
C PRO A 115 8.03 -15.94 0.72
N PHE A 116 8.86 -15.13 0.07
CA PHE A 116 9.67 -15.54 -1.08
C PHE A 116 11.14 -15.66 -0.67
N ASP A 117 11.80 -16.67 -1.19
CA ASP A 117 13.23 -16.88 -0.97
C ASP A 117 14.04 -16.13 -2.05
N GLY A 118 15.01 -15.33 -1.58
CA GLY A 118 15.94 -14.64 -2.46
C GLY A 118 15.38 -13.41 -3.17
N ALA A 119 16.24 -12.82 -3.98
CA ALA A 119 15.90 -11.70 -4.87
C ALA A 119 15.72 -12.23 -6.30
N TRP A 120 14.90 -11.53 -7.10
CA TRP A 120 14.76 -11.77 -8.53
C TRP A 120 15.66 -10.78 -9.27
N GLU A 121 16.68 -11.30 -9.95
CA GLU A 121 17.67 -10.48 -10.66
C GLU A 121 17.38 -10.43 -12.18
N GLN A 122 16.66 -11.43 -12.70
CA GLN A 122 16.29 -11.57 -14.10
C GLN A 122 14.89 -12.16 -14.27
N VAL A 123 14.30 -12.02 -15.44
CA VAL A 123 12.92 -12.46 -15.71
C VAL A 123 12.71 -13.95 -15.44
N SER A 124 13.74 -14.78 -15.66
CA SER A 124 13.67 -16.23 -15.38
C SER A 124 13.57 -16.58 -13.90
N ASP A 125 13.88 -15.63 -13.01
CA ASP A 125 13.83 -15.84 -11.55
C ASP A 125 12.41 -15.54 -11.01
N LEU A 126 11.56 -14.85 -11.81
CA LEU A 126 10.21 -14.53 -11.42
C LEU A 126 9.38 -15.81 -11.25
N PRO A 127 8.56 -15.92 -10.19
CA PRO A 127 7.61 -17.03 -10.08
C PRO A 127 6.71 -17.12 -11.32
N ALA A 128 6.42 -18.33 -11.77
CA ALA A 128 5.57 -18.54 -12.96
C ALA A 128 4.18 -17.91 -12.77
N GLU A 129 3.65 -17.96 -11.56
CA GLU A 129 2.37 -17.40 -11.16
C GLU A 129 2.36 -15.86 -11.23
N ALA A 130 3.51 -15.23 -11.04
CA ALA A 130 3.65 -13.77 -11.11
C ALA A 130 3.33 -13.20 -12.50
N VAL A 131 3.38 -14.01 -13.55
CA VAL A 131 2.96 -13.61 -14.92
C VAL A 131 1.48 -13.21 -14.96
N SER A 132 0.64 -13.78 -14.10
CA SER A 132 -0.79 -13.44 -14.01
C SER A 132 -1.04 -11.97 -13.59
N ILE A 133 -0.04 -11.28 -13.02
CA ILE A 133 -0.16 -9.85 -12.68
C ILE A 133 -0.53 -8.98 -13.89
N SER A 134 -0.08 -9.34 -15.09
CA SER A 134 -0.49 -8.63 -16.32
C SER A 134 -1.98 -8.80 -16.61
N GLU A 135 -2.55 -9.96 -16.31
CA GLU A 135 -3.98 -10.23 -16.52
C GLU A 135 -4.83 -9.50 -15.47
N LEU A 136 -4.37 -9.46 -14.22
CA LEU A 136 -5.01 -8.64 -13.17
C LEU A 136 -5.00 -7.15 -13.55
N ALA A 137 -3.86 -6.64 -14.01
CA ALA A 137 -3.73 -5.25 -14.43
C ALA A 137 -4.61 -4.91 -15.63
N ARG A 138 -4.72 -5.83 -16.61
CA ARG A 138 -5.61 -5.69 -17.75
C ARG A 138 -7.07 -5.63 -17.32
N GLU A 139 -7.48 -6.48 -16.40
CA GLU A 139 -8.85 -6.47 -15.88
C GLU A 139 -9.14 -5.22 -15.05
N ALA A 140 -8.22 -4.81 -14.18
CA ALA A 140 -8.34 -3.59 -13.39
C ALA A 140 -8.43 -2.34 -14.28
N SER A 141 -7.60 -2.26 -15.33
CA SER A 141 -7.60 -1.14 -16.28
C SER A 141 -8.92 -0.95 -17.01
N LYS A 142 -9.58 -2.06 -17.42
CA LYS A 142 -10.93 -2.02 -18.01
C LYS A 142 -11.96 -1.37 -17.09
N GLN A 143 -11.74 -1.48 -15.79
CA GLN A 143 -12.62 -0.92 -14.77
C GLN A 143 -12.15 0.44 -14.25
N GLY A 144 -11.05 0.98 -14.78
CA GLY A 144 -10.46 2.26 -14.38
C GLY A 144 -9.82 2.21 -12.99
N VAL A 145 -9.40 1.03 -12.52
CA VAL A 145 -8.75 0.85 -11.22
C VAL A 145 -7.24 0.69 -11.40
N THR A 146 -6.46 1.52 -10.74
CA THR A 146 -5.00 1.38 -10.66
C THR A 146 -4.64 0.25 -9.69
N LEU A 147 -3.71 -0.62 -10.07
CA LEU A 147 -3.11 -1.60 -9.17
C LEU A 147 -1.71 -1.15 -8.75
N SER A 148 -1.36 -1.39 -7.51
CA SER A 148 0.04 -1.36 -7.05
C SER A 148 0.40 -2.63 -6.31
N MET A 149 1.66 -3.07 -6.52
CA MET A 149 2.23 -4.23 -5.87
C MET A 149 3.14 -3.77 -4.73
N GLU A 150 2.82 -4.15 -3.50
CA GLU A 150 3.69 -3.91 -2.36
C GLU A 150 4.70 -5.06 -2.23
N ASN A 151 5.94 -4.73 -1.90
CA ASN A 151 6.93 -5.71 -1.52
C ASN A 151 6.69 -6.19 -0.08
N SER A 152 6.48 -7.48 0.11
CA SER A 152 6.33 -8.09 1.46
C SER A 152 7.67 -8.51 2.09
N GLY A 153 8.78 -8.20 1.41
CA GLY A 153 10.14 -8.49 1.81
C GLY A 153 11.10 -8.63 0.62
N GLN A 154 10.58 -8.62 -0.61
CA GLN A 154 11.39 -8.61 -1.82
C GLN A 154 12.14 -7.27 -1.95
N PRO A 155 13.35 -7.25 -2.53
CA PRO A 155 14.01 -6.00 -2.92
C PRO A 155 13.14 -5.20 -3.89
N LEU A 156 13.19 -3.88 -3.79
CA LEU A 156 12.40 -2.99 -4.67
C LEU A 156 12.81 -3.16 -6.14
N ARG A 157 14.11 -3.44 -6.41
CA ARG A 157 14.57 -3.76 -7.77
C ARG A 157 13.91 -5.04 -8.33
N SER A 158 13.69 -6.04 -7.49
CA SER A 158 13.00 -7.29 -7.89
C SER A 158 11.52 -7.03 -8.21
N MET A 159 10.84 -6.23 -7.40
CA MET A 159 9.45 -5.82 -7.66
C MET A 159 9.36 -4.92 -8.91
N ALA A 160 10.35 -4.06 -9.15
CA ALA A 160 10.42 -3.28 -10.38
C ALA A 160 10.61 -4.17 -11.62
N LEU A 161 11.40 -5.25 -11.49
CA LEU A 161 11.55 -6.25 -12.56
C LEU A 161 10.20 -6.93 -12.86
N LEU A 162 9.49 -7.35 -11.84
CA LEU A 162 8.14 -7.95 -11.97
C LEU A 162 7.18 -6.99 -12.70
N VAL A 163 7.08 -5.75 -12.25
CA VAL A 163 6.17 -4.76 -12.85
C VAL A 163 6.58 -4.43 -14.29
N ARG A 164 7.87 -4.28 -14.58
CA ARG A 164 8.36 -4.09 -15.97
C ARG A 164 7.98 -5.27 -16.86
N GLN A 165 8.18 -6.49 -16.37
CA GLN A 165 7.81 -7.70 -17.12
C GLN A 165 6.30 -7.76 -17.36
N ALA A 166 5.48 -7.51 -16.35
CA ALA A 166 4.02 -7.50 -16.51
C ALA A 166 3.57 -6.40 -17.49
N ARG A 167 4.12 -5.18 -17.38
CA ARG A 167 3.83 -4.07 -18.31
C ARG A 167 4.23 -4.40 -19.76
N SER A 168 5.28 -5.20 -19.98
CA SER A 168 5.68 -5.61 -21.34
C SER A 168 4.67 -6.48 -22.06
N LEU A 169 3.73 -7.09 -21.31
CA LEU A 169 2.63 -7.93 -21.82
C LEU A 169 1.31 -7.15 -21.98
N LEU A 170 1.33 -5.84 -21.72
CA LEU A 170 0.20 -4.94 -21.76
C LEU A 170 0.37 -3.87 -22.85
N SER A 171 -0.74 -3.28 -23.30
CA SER A 171 -0.65 -2.02 -24.04
C SER A 171 -0.11 -0.90 -23.13
N GLN A 172 0.40 0.17 -23.72
CA GLN A 172 0.86 1.33 -22.95
C GLN A 172 -0.23 1.89 -22.03
N GLU A 173 -1.46 1.94 -22.50
CA GLU A 173 -2.61 2.42 -21.72
C GLU A 173 -2.88 1.52 -20.51
N GLU A 174 -2.99 0.20 -20.72
CA GLU A 174 -3.18 -0.78 -19.64
C GLU A 174 -2.02 -0.75 -18.63
N GLY A 175 -0.78 -0.63 -19.12
CA GLY A 175 0.43 -0.58 -18.28
C GLY A 175 0.45 0.62 -17.31
N ASN A 176 -0.21 1.73 -17.65
CA ASN A 176 -0.34 2.88 -16.76
C ASN A 176 -1.15 2.58 -15.48
N TYR A 177 -1.99 1.56 -15.51
CA TYR A 177 -2.78 1.10 -14.36
C TYR A 177 -2.05 0.11 -13.45
N LEU A 178 -0.78 -0.20 -13.71
CA LEU A 178 0.02 -1.08 -12.87
C LEU A 178 1.25 -0.35 -12.35
N GLY A 179 1.56 -0.48 -11.06
CA GLY A 179 2.77 0.06 -10.47
C GLY A 179 3.15 -0.60 -9.16
N LEU A 180 3.88 0.13 -8.33
CA LEU A 180 4.41 -0.32 -7.06
C LEU A 180 3.84 0.49 -5.90
N CYS A 181 3.78 -0.16 -4.75
CA CYS A 181 3.74 0.42 -3.42
C CYS A 181 5.07 0.08 -2.73
N PRO A 182 6.12 0.90 -2.86
CA PRO A 182 7.38 0.64 -2.18
C PRO A 182 7.23 0.71 -0.66
N ASP A 183 7.77 -0.31 0.03
CA ASP A 183 7.99 -0.36 1.47
C ASP A 183 9.46 -0.72 1.74
N PRO A 184 10.35 0.27 1.93
CA PRO A 184 11.77 0.05 2.20
C PRO A 184 12.02 -0.77 3.47
N THR A 185 11.18 -0.62 4.51
CA THR A 185 11.35 -1.36 5.77
C THR A 185 11.06 -2.86 5.61
N ASN A 186 10.09 -3.23 4.76
CA ASN A 186 9.84 -4.63 4.44
C ASN A 186 11.05 -5.28 3.76
N GLN A 187 11.73 -4.56 2.86
CA GLN A 187 12.97 -5.03 2.24
C GLN A 187 14.08 -5.18 3.29
N LEU A 188 14.36 -4.15 4.08
CA LEU A 188 15.45 -4.14 5.05
C LEU A 188 15.32 -5.28 6.07
N ARG A 189 14.10 -5.61 6.50
CA ARG A 189 13.84 -6.74 7.41
C ARG A 189 14.28 -8.09 6.84
N ARG A 190 14.22 -8.26 5.53
CA ARG A 190 14.60 -9.53 4.86
C ARG A 190 16.03 -9.48 4.34
N PHE A 191 16.48 -8.33 3.90
CA PHE A 191 17.81 -8.07 3.33
C PHE A 191 18.50 -6.93 4.11
N PRO A 192 19.00 -7.21 5.34
CA PRO A 192 19.52 -6.17 6.24
C PRO A 192 20.78 -5.47 5.71
N ASP A 193 21.49 -6.10 4.77
CA ASP A 193 22.68 -5.53 4.13
C ASP A 193 22.36 -4.78 2.82
N SER A 194 21.07 -4.64 2.45
CA SER A 194 20.66 -3.90 1.26
C SER A 194 20.51 -2.41 1.57
N ASP A 195 20.54 -1.59 0.50
CA ASP A 195 20.18 -0.19 0.56
C ASP A 195 18.82 0.03 -0.13
N PRO A 196 17.71 -0.02 0.62
CA PRO A 196 16.39 0.13 0.02
C PRO A 196 16.08 1.57 -0.40
N LEU A 197 16.78 2.59 0.11
CA LEU A 197 16.57 3.98 -0.30
C LEU A 197 17.20 4.25 -1.66
N ASP A 198 18.41 3.75 -1.92
CA ASP A 198 19.05 3.77 -3.25
C ASP A 198 18.16 3.05 -4.29
N GLU A 199 17.60 1.89 -3.91
CA GLU A 199 16.69 1.16 -4.80
C GLU A 199 15.39 1.95 -5.06
N LEU A 200 14.82 2.62 -4.04
CA LEU A 200 13.65 3.51 -4.19
C LEU A 200 13.97 4.69 -5.10
N GLU A 201 15.15 5.29 -4.95
CA GLU A 201 15.59 6.39 -5.81
C GLU A 201 15.75 5.95 -7.27
N ALA A 202 16.18 4.73 -7.52
CA ALA A 202 16.31 4.18 -8.86
C ALA A 202 14.95 3.86 -9.54
N LEU A 203 13.83 3.82 -8.82
CA LEU A 203 12.52 3.54 -9.40
C LEU A 203 12.06 4.70 -10.30
N PRO A 204 11.51 4.43 -11.50
CA PRO A 204 10.81 5.44 -12.30
C PRO A 204 9.59 6.00 -11.55
N LEU A 205 9.40 7.32 -11.59
CA LEU A 205 8.29 7.98 -10.90
C LEU A 205 6.91 7.44 -11.31
N ASP A 206 6.70 7.15 -12.59
CA ASP A 206 5.43 6.61 -13.12
C ASP A 206 5.10 5.22 -12.59
N MET A 207 6.10 4.52 -12.05
CA MET A 207 5.93 3.21 -11.44
C MET A 207 5.44 3.30 -9.99
N ILE A 208 5.68 4.41 -9.29
CA ILE A 208 5.29 4.59 -7.88
C ILE A 208 3.85 5.09 -7.82
N LYS A 209 2.92 4.29 -7.25
CA LYS A 209 1.50 4.65 -7.15
C LYS A 209 1.11 5.15 -5.75
N ILE A 210 1.64 4.52 -4.73
CA ILE A 210 1.50 4.83 -3.32
C ILE A 210 2.80 4.43 -2.64
N VAL A 211 3.13 4.97 -1.47
CA VAL A 211 4.37 4.64 -0.74
C VAL A 211 4.04 4.38 0.72
N HIS A 212 4.62 3.33 1.29
CA HIS A 212 4.54 3.06 2.72
C HIS A 212 5.77 3.60 3.45
N PHE A 213 5.51 4.39 4.47
CA PHE A 213 6.46 4.79 5.49
C PHE A 213 6.25 3.90 6.70
N LYS A 214 7.26 3.15 7.01
CA LYS A 214 7.31 2.22 8.14
C LYS A 214 8.68 2.33 8.79
N GLN A 215 8.78 2.02 10.07
CA GLN A 215 10.04 2.10 10.77
C GLN A 215 10.33 0.80 11.54
N SER A 216 11.60 0.48 11.64
CA SER A 216 12.13 -0.49 12.59
C SER A 216 13.30 0.12 13.37
N ARG A 217 13.57 -0.48 14.54
CA ARG A 217 14.77 -0.21 15.32
C ARG A 217 15.38 -1.54 15.73
N ASP A 218 16.63 -1.74 15.41
CA ASP A 218 17.32 -3.01 15.61
C ASP A 218 16.53 -4.20 15.00
N GLY A 219 15.95 -4.01 13.79
CA GLY A 219 15.16 -4.99 13.06
C GLY A 219 13.76 -5.28 13.64
N LYS A 220 13.31 -4.54 14.68
CA LYS A 220 11.98 -4.69 15.29
C LYS A 220 11.05 -3.57 14.86
N PRO A 221 9.75 -3.84 14.59
CA PRO A 221 8.78 -2.79 14.28
C PRO A 221 8.81 -1.68 15.32
N TYR A 222 8.82 -0.43 14.87
CA TYR A 222 8.82 0.74 15.73
C TYR A 222 7.52 1.54 15.56
N ARG A 223 7.10 2.20 16.63
CA ARG A 223 5.76 2.81 16.79
C ARG A 223 5.49 4.03 15.92
N SER A 224 6.54 4.71 15.42
CA SER A 224 6.44 5.93 14.60
C SER A 224 7.49 5.89 13.49
N VAL A 225 7.42 6.78 12.51
CA VAL A 225 8.36 6.85 11.38
C VAL A 225 9.53 7.83 11.62
N ASP A 226 9.82 8.13 12.87
CA ASP A 226 10.95 8.97 13.25
C ASP A 226 12.31 8.25 13.07
N ILE A 227 13.28 8.49 13.91
CA ILE A 227 14.64 7.92 13.82
C ILE A 227 14.62 6.40 14.06
N GLY A 228 15.20 5.62 13.14
CA GLY A 228 15.31 4.18 13.21
C GLY A 228 16.26 3.61 12.15
N ASP A 229 16.00 2.38 11.71
CA ASP A 229 16.85 1.67 10.75
C ASP A 229 16.72 2.25 9.32
N ILE A 230 15.59 2.91 9.00
CA ILE A 230 15.37 3.65 7.75
C ILE A 230 15.43 5.14 8.06
N ASP A 231 16.16 5.92 7.26
CA ASP A 231 16.04 7.39 7.28
C ASP A 231 14.78 7.81 6.51
N CYS A 232 13.66 7.89 7.24
CA CYS A 232 12.39 8.32 6.65
C CYS A 232 12.40 9.80 6.20
N GLY A 233 13.28 10.63 6.76
CA GLY A 233 13.48 12.01 6.30
C GLY A 233 14.17 12.05 4.94
N GLU A 234 15.22 11.26 4.74
CA GLU A 234 15.90 11.10 3.44
C GLU A 234 14.93 10.50 2.40
N MET A 235 14.19 9.46 2.77
CA MET A 235 13.15 8.87 1.92
C MET A 235 12.14 9.91 1.44
N LEU A 236 11.66 10.77 2.34
CA LEU A 236 10.73 11.85 2.02
C LEU A 236 11.33 12.81 1.01
N ARG A 237 12.54 13.33 1.30
CA ARG A 237 13.24 14.29 0.42
C ARG A 237 13.54 13.69 -0.96
N GLY A 238 13.94 12.42 -1.03
CA GLY A 238 14.15 11.70 -2.29
C GLY A 238 12.90 11.63 -3.15
N LEU A 239 11.76 11.32 -2.54
CA LEU A 239 10.46 11.28 -3.22
C LEU A 239 10.00 12.68 -3.68
N GLU A 240 10.18 13.73 -2.85
CA GLU A 240 9.87 15.12 -3.21
C GLU A 240 10.74 15.61 -4.36
N ASN A 241 12.03 15.34 -4.33
CA ASN A 241 12.97 15.68 -5.40
C ASN A 241 12.62 14.99 -6.73
N LYS A 242 12.08 13.77 -6.67
CA LYS A 242 11.51 13.06 -7.83
C LYS A 242 10.24 13.71 -8.37
N GLY A 243 9.58 14.58 -7.61
CA GLY A 243 8.28 15.13 -7.94
C GLY A 243 7.10 14.21 -7.59
N TYR A 244 7.28 13.27 -6.66
CA TYR A 244 6.18 12.44 -6.17
C TYR A 244 5.18 13.28 -5.37
N VAL A 245 3.91 13.22 -5.75
CA VAL A 245 2.80 13.98 -5.14
C VAL A 245 1.69 13.09 -4.58
N GLY A 246 1.83 11.78 -4.71
CA GLY A 246 0.84 10.78 -4.26
C GLY A 246 0.73 10.64 -2.74
N ALA A 247 -0.01 9.63 -2.31
CA ALA A 247 -0.18 9.33 -0.90
C ALA A 247 1.06 8.63 -0.31
N ALA A 248 1.46 9.08 0.87
CA ALA A 248 2.53 8.53 1.70
C ALA A 248 1.89 8.01 2.99
N ILE A 249 1.81 6.70 3.13
CA ILE A 249 1.04 6.01 4.16
C ILE A 249 1.93 5.64 5.33
N MET A 250 1.59 6.12 6.52
CA MET A 250 2.23 5.69 7.76
C MET A 250 1.66 4.33 8.18
N GLU A 251 2.37 3.26 7.86
CA GLU A 251 2.02 1.92 8.33
C GLU A 251 2.78 1.61 9.62
N ILE A 252 2.31 2.19 10.71
CA ILE A 252 2.85 1.97 12.06
C ILE A 252 2.17 0.77 12.73
N PRO A 253 2.86 0.06 13.65
CA PRO A 253 2.29 -1.11 14.30
C PRO A 253 1.06 -0.75 15.16
N PRO A 254 0.12 -1.71 15.33
CA PRO A 254 -1.00 -1.52 16.24
C PRO A 254 -0.54 -1.27 17.68
N ASP A 255 -1.05 -0.21 18.29
CA ASP A 255 -0.70 0.23 19.62
C ASP A 255 -1.91 0.95 20.26
N PRO A 256 -2.12 0.92 21.58
CA PRO A 256 -3.16 1.71 22.23
C PRO A 256 -3.07 3.21 21.93
N ASP A 257 -1.85 3.75 21.81
CA ASP A 257 -1.57 5.15 21.55
C ASP A 257 -1.31 5.45 20.05
N VAL A 258 -1.82 4.60 19.15
CA VAL A 258 -1.54 4.64 17.69
C VAL A 258 -1.79 6.01 17.06
N PHE A 259 -2.81 6.74 17.49
CA PHE A 259 -3.13 8.06 16.95
C PHE A 259 -2.14 9.14 17.40
N ASP A 260 -1.57 9.04 18.60
CA ASP A 260 -0.49 9.90 19.06
C ASP A 260 0.79 9.57 18.31
N ASN A 261 1.11 8.30 18.12
CA ASN A 261 2.22 7.82 17.30
C ASN A 261 2.09 8.28 15.83
N LEU A 262 0.88 8.35 15.30
CA LEU A 262 0.58 8.87 13.96
C LEU A 262 0.89 10.39 13.88
N SER A 263 0.45 11.17 14.89
CA SER A 263 0.80 12.59 14.98
C SER A 263 2.30 12.81 15.05
N GLU A 264 3.02 12.06 15.90
CA GLU A 264 4.49 12.13 16.02
C GLU A 264 5.15 11.86 14.65
N SER A 265 4.63 10.90 13.90
CA SER A 265 5.11 10.53 12.57
C SER A 265 4.92 11.67 11.56
N PHE A 266 3.72 12.29 11.51
CA PHE A 266 3.46 13.41 10.63
C PHE A 266 4.30 14.64 10.98
N ASP A 267 4.42 14.95 12.26
CA ASP A 267 5.25 16.06 12.76
C ASP A 267 6.73 15.88 12.41
N PHE A 268 7.24 14.65 12.50
CA PHE A 268 8.60 14.33 12.10
C PHE A 268 8.80 14.60 10.60
N LEU A 269 7.96 14.03 9.74
CA LEU A 269 8.07 14.20 8.29
C LEU A 269 7.87 15.66 7.87
N TYR A 270 6.95 16.39 8.52
CA TYR A 270 6.76 17.82 8.26
C TYR A 270 7.99 18.67 8.60
N ARG A 271 8.74 18.31 9.64
CA ARG A 271 10.02 18.97 9.94
C ARG A 271 11.08 18.59 8.90
N ALA A 272 11.20 17.31 8.58
CA ALA A 272 12.17 16.80 7.60
C ALA A 272 11.98 17.37 6.18
N SER A 273 10.75 17.72 5.80
CA SER A 273 10.47 18.38 4.50
C SER A 273 10.92 19.83 4.41
N LYS A 274 11.36 20.44 5.53
CA LYS A 274 11.84 21.84 5.58
C LYS A 274 13.35 21.97 5.65
N GLU A 275 14.05 20.87 5.86
CA GLU A 275 15.51 20.80 5.91
C GLU A 275 16.10 20.56 4.51
#